data_19a6caa1ad63375d81e39fca9f610d21
#
_entry.id   19a6caa1ad63375d81e39fca9f610d21
#
_cell.length_a   1.000
_cell.length_b   1.000
_cell.length_c   1.000
_cell.angle_alpha   90.00
_cell.angle_beta   90.00
_cell.angle_gamma   90.00
#
_symmetry.space_group_name_H-M   'P 1'
#
loop_
_entity.id
_entity.type
_entity.pdbx_description
1 polymer ?
#
loop_
_entity_poly.entity_id
_entity_poly.type
_entity_poly.pdbx_seq_one_letter_code
_entity_poly.pdbx_strand_id
1 'polypeptide(L)'
;HAQDKVGNIVFSMIPLGHELSTFILATLQVSGRTPKVDQHVIDQIKKIDQPLKFQSYISLSCHICPDVVQAINIMAVINDNVSHTIIDGGIYREEVETLGIMAVPTVMLDGVEFSAGRTTLEEMLEKLVKTDQKVHYEKPFDVLVVGGGPAGASSAIYASRKGLNVGVITDR
;
A
#
# COMPACT_ATOMS: atom_id res chain seq x y z
N HIS A 1 21.17 0.74 21.35
CA HIS A 1 20.45 -0.34 22.02
C HIS A 1 19.01 -0.34 21.51
N ALA A 2 18.73 -1.25 20.58
CA ALA A 2 17.36 -1.53 20.11
C ALA A 2 16.65 -2.49 21.08
N GLN A 3 16.68 -2.17 22.38
CA GLN A 3 15.92 -2.89 23.37
C GLN A 3 14.50 -2.33 23.33
N ASP A 4 13.52 -3.18 22.99
CA ASP A 4 12.07 -2.95 23.03
C ASP A 4 11.37 -2.43 21.75
N LYS A 5 11.99 -2.39 20.59
CA LYS A 5 11.21 -2.24 19.33
C LYS A 5 10.73 -3.62 18.87
N VAL A 6 9.46 -3.91 19.06
CA VAL A 6 8.77 -4.96 18.32
C VAL A 6 8.74 -4.51 16.86
N GLY A 7 9.49 -5.21 15.99
CA GLY A 7 9.55 -4.84 14.58
C GLY A 7 8.20 -5.08 13.89
N ASN A 8 7.76 -4.14 13.09
CA ASN A 8 6.54 -4.26 12.29
C ASN A 8 6.76 -5.09 11.00
N ILE A 9 7.86 -5.87 10.93
CA ILE A 9 8.23 -6.69 9.77
C ILE A 9 8.27 -8.16 10.19
N VAL A 10 7.49 -8.97 9.50
CA VAL A 10 7.38 -10.42 9.73
C VAL A 10 7.80 -11.17 8.45
N PHE A 11 8.73 -12.09 8.58
CA PHE A 11 9.10 -13.03 7.52
C PHE A 11 8.41 -14.37 7.81
N SER A 12 7.31 -14.67 7.10
CA SER A 12 6.61 -15.96 7.14
C SER A 12 7.25 -16.96 6.19
N MET A 13 8.57 -17.10 6.30
CA MET A 13 9.40 -17.98 5.48
C MET A 13 10.80 -18.09 6.07
N ILE A 14 11.60 -19.01 5.54
CA ILE A 14 13.05 -19.02 5.78
C ILE A 14 13.67 -18.06 4.73
N PRO A 15 14.24 -16.90 5.14
CA PRO A 15 14.73 -15.88 4.23
C PRO A 15 16.04 -16.30 3.55
N LEU A 16 15.93 -17.13 2.52
CA LEU A 16 17.03 -17.64 1.70
C LEU A 16 16.92 -17.07 0.27
N GLY A 17 17.82 -17.51 -0.61
CA GLY A 17 17.84 -17.09 -1.99
C GLY A 17 17.97 -15.58 -2.12
N HIS A 18 17.15 -14.97 -2.97
CA HIS A 18 17.19 -13.53 -3.21
C HIS A 18 16.72 -12.70 -2.00
N GLU A 19 15.94 -13.28 -1.08
CA GLU A 19 15.41 -12.58 0.10
C GLU A 19 16.37 -12.55 1.30
N LEU A 20 17.52 -13.21 1.24
CA LEU A 20 18.52 -13.12 2.30
C LEU A 20 19.02 -11.68 2.48
N SER A 21 19.19 -10.94 1.39
CA SER A 21 19.61 -9.55 1.44
C SER A 21 18.56 -8.63 2.07
N THR A 22 17.27 -8.83 1.78
CA THR A 22 16.19 -8.05 2.37
C THR A 22 16.06 -8.31 3.87
N PHE A 23 16.24 -9.55 4.32
CA PHE A 23 16.25 -9.90 5.74
C PHE A 23 17.42 -9.23 6.48
N ILE A 24 18.64 -9.27 5.92
CA ILE A 24 19.80 -8.62 6.52
C ILE A 24 19.59 -7.10 6.60
N LEU A 25 19.09 -6.48 5.51
CA LEU A 25 18.81 -5.04 5.49
C LEU A 25 17.72 -4.65 6.49
N ALA A 26 16.63 -5.41 6.57
CA ALA A 26 15.56 -5.17 7.55
C ALA A 26 16.12 -5.24 8.98
N THR A 27 16.92 -6.25 9.30
CA THR A 27 17.55 -6.39 10.61
C THR A 27 18.46 -5.20 10.95
N LEU A 28 19.28 -4.74 10.01
CA LEU A 28 20.14 -3.57 10.19
C LEU A 28 19.33 -2.29 10.38
N GLN A 29 18.25 -2.11 9.61
CA GLN A 29 17.41 -0.91 9.67
C GLN A 29 16.60 -0.85 10.97
N VAL A 30 16.02 -1.96 11.41
CA VAL A 30 15.35 -2.05 12.73
C VAL A 30 16.34 -1.79 13.86
N SER A 31 17.61 -2.17 13.71
CA SER A 31 18.69 -1.91 14.67
C SER A 31 19.16 -0.43 14.69
N GLY A 32 18.57 0.44 13.86
CA GLY A 32 18.85 1.87 13.86
C GLY A 32 19.67 2.39 12.67
N ARG A 33 20.00 1.54 11.68
CA ARG A 33 20.61 2.01 10.43
C ARG A 33 19.57 2.73 9.60
N THR A 34 19.81 4.00 9.30
CA THR A 34 18.92 4.81 8.47
C THR A 34 18.82 4.23 7.05
N PRO A 35 17.61 4.01 6.52
CA PRO A 35 17.41 3.66 5.11
C PRO A 35 18.00 4.73 4.18
N LYS A 36 18.57 4.31 3.06
CA LYS A 36 19.12 5.22 2.05
C LYS A 36 18.01 5.63 1.07
N VAL A 37 17.20 6.56 1.48
CA VAL A 37 16.13 7.17 0.67
C VAL A 37 16.16 8.68 0.85
N ASP A 38 15.61 9.41 -0.12
CA ASP A 38 15.57 10.86 -0.09
C ASP A 38 14.70 11.38 1.08
N GLN A 39 15.08 12.54 1.63
CA GLN A 39 14.39 13.13 2.78
C GLN A 39 12.89 13.38 2.49
N HIS A 40 12.57 13.78 1.27
CA HIS A 40 11.20 13.97 0.81
C HIS A 40 10.35 12.68 0.91
N VAL A 41 10.93 11.51 0.56
CA VAL A 41 10.28 10.20 0.67
C VAL A 41 10.05 9.85 2.14
N ILE A 42 11.05 10.10 3.00
CA ILE A 42 10.92 9.92 4.46
C ILE A 42 9.77 10.77 5.01
N ASP A 43 9.68 12.03 4.57
CA ASP A 43 8.64 12.95 5.04
C ASP A 43 7.23 12.54 4.56
N GLN A 44 7.12 11.94 3.37
CA GLN A 44 5.86 11.35 2.88
C GLN A 44 5.46 10.13 3.72
N ILE A 45 6.39 9.21 3.99
CA ILE A 45 6.11 8.02 4.80
C ILE A 45 5.65 8.41 6.20
N LYS A 46 6.27 9.42 6.82
CA LYS A 46 5.90 9.91 8.16
C LYS A 46 4.51 10.54 8.24
N LYS A 47 3.94 10.97 7.12
CA LYS A 47 2.58 11.53 7.06
C LYS A 47 1.49 10.47 7.07
N ILE A 48 1.83 9.18 6.95
CA ILE A 48 0.87 8.09 7.05
C ILE A 48 0.38 8.04 8.51
N ASP A 49 -0.85 8.39 8.73
CA ASP A 49 -1.47 8.51 10.05
C ASP A 49 -2.42 7.36 10.40
N GLN A 50 -2.75 6.53 9.41
CA GLN A 50 -3.61 5.35 9.56
C GLN A 50 -2.80 4.05 9.54
N PRO A 51 -3.26 3.00 10.25
CA PRO A 51 -2.59 1.70 10.23
C PRO A 51 -2.71 1.06 8.84
N LEU A 52 -1.59 0.66 8.26
CA LEU A 52 -1.50 -0.05 6.98
C LEU A 52 -0.87 -1.43 7.19
N LYS A 53 -1.57 -2.49 6.76
CA LYS A 53 -1.08 -3.87 6.87
C LYS A 53 -0.76 -4.41 5.48
N PHE A 54 0.51 -4.40 5.14
CA PHE A 54 1.00 -4.97 3.89
C PHE A 54 1.33 -6.45 4.03
N GLN A 55 0.96 -7.22 3.01
CA GLN A 55 1.38 -8.61 2.83
C GLN A 55 1.97 -8.75 1.42
N SER A 56 3.21 -9.20 1.32
CA SER A 56 3.88 -9.44 0.04
C SER A 56 4.01 -10.93 -0.20
N TYR A 57 3.36 -11.42 -1.25
CA TYR A 57 3.52 -12.79 -1.75
C TYR A 57 4.68 -12.82 -2.73
N ILE A 58 5.69 -13.64 -2.41
CA ILE A 58 6.94 -13.70 -3.15
C ILE A 58 7.33 -15.14 -3.47
N SER A 59 8.40 -15.30 -4.24
CA SER A 59 9.13 -16.55 -4.42
C SER A 59 10.61 -16.33 -4.17
N LEU A 60 11.27 -17.27 -3.52
CA LEU A 60 12.71 -17.20 -3.24
C LEU A 60 13.59 -17.15 -4.50
N SER A 61 13.04 -17.56 -5.65
CA SER A 61 13.70 -17.48 -6.97
C SER A 61 13.35 -16.22 -7.78
N CYS A 62 12.51 -15.35 -7.26
CA CYS A 62 12.06 -14.15 -7.93
C CYS A 62 13.10 -13.03 -7.81
N HIS A 63 13.63 -12.55 -8.93
CA HIS A 63 14.68 -11.51 -8.95
C HIS A 63 14.18 -10.10 -8.64
N ILE A 64 12.87 -9.81 -8.84
CA ILE A 64 12.28 -8.49 -8.62
C ILE A 64 11.57 -8.38 -7.26
N CYS A 65 11.33 -9.50 -6.58
CA CYS A 65 10.67 -9.53 -5.29
C CYS A 65 11.45 -8.75 -4.22
N PRO A 66 12.78 -8.83 -4.11
CA PRO A 66 13.55 -8.09 -3.11
C PRO A 66 13.37 -6.57 -3.20
N ASP A 67 13.24 -6.01 -4.40
CA ASP A 67 13.04 -4.57 -4.59
C ASP A 67 11.71 -4.12 -3.95
N VAL A 68 10.64 -4.88 -4.20
CA VAL A 68 9.30 -4.60 -3.69
C VAL A 68 9.23 -4.82 -2.17
N VAL A 69 9.79 -5.92 -1.68
CA VAL A 69 9.87 -6.21 -0.24
C VAL A 69 10.64 -5.12 0.49
N GLN A 70 11.79 -4.70 -0.05
CA GLN A 70 12.61 -3.66 0.56
C GLN A 70 11.89 -2.30 0.60
N ALA A 71 11.12 -1.95 -0.43
CA ALA A 71 10.35 -0.71 -0.46
C ALA A 71 9.35 -0.64 0.71
N ILE A 72 8.61 -1.73 0.97
CA ILE A 72 7.64 -1.77 2.07
C ILE A 72 8.35 -1.88 3.42
N ASN A 73 9.46 -2.63 3.53
CA ASN A 73 10.26 -2.69 4.74
C ASN A 73 10.77 -1.31 5.16
N ILE A 74 11.18 -0.47 4.21
CA ILE A 74 11.59 0.92 4.47
C ILE A 74 10.43 1.72 5.08
N MET A 75 9.20 1.59 4.55
CA MET A 75 8.03 2.24 5.12
C MET A 75 7.77 1.77 6.56
N ALA A 76 7.82 0.46 6.81
CA ALA A 76 7.58 -0.12 8.13
C ALA A 76 8.66 0.24 9.17
N VAL A 77 9.90 0.51 8.74
CA VAL A 77 10.98 0.97 9.61
C VAL A 77 10.81 2.45 9.98
N ILE A 78 10.33 3.27 9.04
CA ILE A 78 10.21 4.73 9.22
C ILE A 78 8.93 5.10 9.97
N ASN A 79 7.84 4.34 9.79
CA ASN A 79 6.53 4.65 10.35
C ASN A 79 5.91 3.43 11.05
N ASP A 80 5.64 3.57 12.34
CA ASP A 80 5.10 2.50 13.19
C ASP A 80 3.63 2.12 12.81
N ASN A 81 2.94 2.95 12.04
CA ASN A 81 1.61 2.63 11.50
C ASN A 81 1.68 1.63 10.33
N VAL A 82 2.85 1.40 9.75
CA VAL A 82 3.02 0.46 8.65
C VAL A 82 3.54 -0.87 9.16
N SER A 83 2.84 -1.95 8.87
CA SER A 83 3.29 -3.33 9.12
C SER A 83 3.45 -4.10 7.82
N HIS A 84 4.40 -5.01 7.77
CA HIS A 84 4.69 -5.80 6.58
C HIS A 84 4.92 -7.28 6.92
N THR A 85 4.17 -8.16 6.27
CA THR A 85 4.37 -9.60 6.33
C THR A 85 4.82 -10.11 4.96
N ILE A 86 5.97 -10.75 4.91
CA ILE A 86 6.53 -11.35 3.69
C ILE A 86 6.20 -12.84 3.69
N ILE A 87 5.56 -13.33 2.64
CA ILE A 87 4.99 -14.67 2.54
C ILE A 87 5.57 -15.38 1.31
N ASP A 88 6.18 -16.55 1.51
CA ASP A 88 6.60 -17.40 0.38
C ASP A 88 5.38 -18.15 -0.18
N GLY A 89 4.95 -17.77 -1.38
CA GLY A 89 3.83 -18.39 -2.06
C GLY A 89 4.04 -19.88 -2.37
N GLY A 90 5.28 -20.36 -2.39
CA GLY A 90 5.60 -21.77 -2.54
C GLY A 90 5.24 -22.62 -1.29
N ILE A 91 5.27 -22.00 -0.11
CA ILE A 91 4.90 -22.62 1.17
C ILE A 91 3.40 -22.48 1.41
N TYR A 92 2.82 -21.30 1.15
CA TYR A 92 1.42 -20.95 1.42
C TYR A 92 0.53 -21.06 0.17
N ARG A 93 0.60 -22.19 -0.53
CA ARG A 93 -0.10 -22.40 -1.83
C ARG A 93 -1.61 -22.27 -1.74
N GLU A 94 -2.24 -22.84 -0.71
CA GLU A 94 -3.69 -22.75 -0.52
C GLU A 94 -4.18 -21.30 -0.37
N GLU A 95 -3.40 -20.48 0.34
CA GLU A 95 -3.69 -19.07 0.51
C GLU A 95 -3.55 -18.31 -0.82
N VAL A 96 -2.48 -18.56 -1.57
CA VAL A 96 -2.22 -17.99 -2.90
C VAL A 96 -3.35 -18.34 -3.87
N GLU A 97 -3.81 -19.60 -3.89
CA GLU A 97 -4.91 -20.05 -4.75
C GLU A 97 -6.23 -19.41 -4.33
N THR A 98 -6.51 -19.35 -3.04
CA THR A 98 -7.75 -18.72 -2.51
C THR A 98 -7.83 -17.24 -2.84
N LEU A 99 -6.71 -16.52 -2.78
CA LEU A 99 -6.61 -15.09 -3.12
C LEU A 99 -6.51 -14.85 -4.63
N GLY A 100 -6.40 -15.90 -5.45
CA GLY A 100 -6.28 -15.78 -6.90
C GLY A 100 -4.98 -15.12 -7.37
N ILE A 101 -3.90 -15.24 -6.59
CA ILE A 101 -2.60 -14.63 -6.93
C ILE A 101 -1.96 -15.42 -8.08
N MET A 102 -1.80 -14.77 -9.22
CA MET A 102 -1.31 -15.40 -10.47
C MET A 102 0.18 -15.15 -10.72
N ALA A 103 0.79 -14.19 -10.06
CA ALA A 103 2.17 -13.80 -10.27
C ALA A 103 2.83 -13.26 -8.98
N VAL A 104 4.15 -13.25 -8.94
CA VAL A 104 4.93 -12.68 -7.83
C VAL A 104 5.92 -11.63 -8.37
N PRO A 105 6.17 -10.55 -7.62
CA PRO A 105 5.55 -10.20 -6.33
C PRO A 105 4.11 -9.72 -6.49
N THR A 106 3.23 -10.10 -5.59
CA THR A 106 1.92 -9.49 -5.41
C THR A 106 1.83 -8.92 -4.00
N VAL A 107 1.42 -7.68 -3.89
CA VAL A 107 1.28 -6.95 -2.63
C VAL A 107 -0.20 -6.75 -2.32
N MET A 108 -0.62 -7.20 -1.14
CA MET A 108 -1.93 -6.94 -0.59
C MET A 108 -1.83 -5.82 0.46
N LEU A 109 -2.81 -4.96 0.53
CA LEU A 109 -3.00 -3.95 1.56
C LEU A 109 -4.37 -4.19 2.22
N ASP A 110 -4.36 -4.47 3.51
CA ASP A 110 -5.58 -4.77 4.29
C ASP A 110 -6.47 -5.86 3.64
N GLY A 111 -5.83 -6.86 3.01
CA GLY A 111 -6.50 -7.99 2.35
C GLY A 111 -7.00 -7.73 0.94
N VAL A 112 -6.73 -6.55 0.36
CA VAL A 112 -7.07 -6.20 -1.03
C VAL A 112 -5.78 -6.09 -1.86
N GLU A 113 -5.81 -6.55 -3.12
CA GLU A 113 -4.65 -6.40 -4.00
C GLU A 113 -4.31 -4.92 -4.20
N PHE A 114 -3.10 -4.58 -3.80
CA PHE A 114 -2.55 -3.22 -3.91
C PHE A 114 -1.69 -3.07 -5.16
N SER A 115 -0.79 -4.02 -5.42
CA SER A 115 0.03 -4.03 -6.64
C SER A 115 0.48 -5.43 -6.99
N ALA A 116 0.71 -5.67 -8.29
CA ALA A 116 1.34 -6.88 -8.81
C ALA A 116 2.52 -6.53 -9.72
N GLY A 117 3.59 -7.33 -9.65
CA GLY A 117 4.82 -7.09 -10.37
C GLY A 117 5.73 -6.03 -9.72
N ARG A 118 6.70 -5.54 -10.49
CA ARG A 118 7.66 -4.54 -10.01
C ARG A 118 6.94 -3.22 -9.71
N THR A 119 7.13 -2.72 -8.51
CA THR A 119 6.58 -1.42 -8.06
C THR A 119 7.63 -0.74 -7.19
N THR A 120 7.92 0.52 -7.44
CA THR A 120 8.88 1.31 -6.65
C THR A 120 8.23 1.87 -5.39
N LEU A 121 9.07 2.35 -4.46
CA LEU A 121 8.59 3.00 -3.23
C LEU A 121 7.77 4.25 -3.55
N GLU A 122 8.21 5.05 -4.51
CA GLU A 122 7.54 6.26 -4.95
C GLU A 122 6.16 5.97 -5.55
N GLU A 123 6.07 4.96 -6.43
CA GLU A 123 4.80 4.51 -7.01
C GLU A 123 3.82 4.00 -5.95
N MET A 124 4.33 3.30 -4.92
CA MET A 124 3.52 2.85 -3.78
C MET A 124 2.96 4.04 -2.99
N LEU A 125 3.80 5.03 -2.70
CA LEU A 125 3.38 6.24 -1.99
C LEU A 125 2.36 7.05 -2.78
N GLU A 126 2.53 7.19 -4.10
CA GLU A 126 1.53 7.84 -4.96
C GLU A 126 0.18 7.11 -4.95
N LYS A 127 0.21 5.77 -4.96
CA LYS A 127 -1.02 4.97 -4.86
C LYS A 127 -1.72 5.17 -3.52
N LEU A 128 -0.98 5.22 -2.41
CA LEU A 128 -1.53 5.47 -1.09
C LEU A 128 -2.21 6.84 -1.01
N VAL A 129 -1.56 7.90 -1.52
CA VAL A 129 -2.15 9.24 -1.57
C VAL A 129 -3.44 9.26 -2.42
N LYS A 130 -3.47 8.55 -3.56
CA LYS A 130 -4.69 8.43 -4.39
C LYS A 130 -5.79 7.62 -3.70
N THR A 131 -5.42 6.67 -2.86
CA THR A 131 -6.38 5.84 -2.10
C THR A 131 -6.97 6.61 -0.93
N ASP A 132 -6.20 7.48 -0.27
CA ASP A 132 -6.68 8.40 0.77
C ASP A 132 -7.65 9.46 0.21
N GLN A 133 -7.54 9.77 -1.08
CA GLN A 133 -8.50 10.65 -1.76
C GLN A 133 -9.84 9.96 -2.11
N LYS A 134 -10.08 8.71 -1.67
CA LYS A 134 -11.44 8.21 -1.56
C LYS A 134 -12.14 9.01 -0.48
N VAL A 135 -12.73 10.14 -0.92
CA VAL A 135 -13.53 11.03 -0.11
C VAL A 135 -14.53 10.18 0.67
N HIS A 136 -14.33 10.08 1.97
CA HIS A 136 -15.26 9.43 2.87
C HIS A 136 -16.48 10.37 2.98
N TYR A 137 -17.49 10.12 2.17
CA TYR A 137 -18.73 10.86 2.26
C TYR A 137 -19.46 10.40 3.52
N GLU A 138 -19.50 11.23 4.54
CA GLU A 138 -20.19 10.95 5.80
C GLU A 138 -21.70 10.74 5.62
N LYS A 139 -22.27 11.17 4.50
CA LYS A 139 -23.68 11.00 4.14
C LYS A 139 -23.83 10.54 2.70
N PRO A 140 -24.74 9.61 2.41
CA PRO A 140 -25.05 9.22 1.05
C PRO A 140 -25.55 10.44 0.25
N PHE A 141 -25.24 10.47 -1.05
CA PHE A 141 -25.80 11.49 -1.95
C PHE A 141 -27.27 11.21 -2.21
N ASP A 142 -28.09 12.26 -2.19
CA ASP A 142 -29.47 12.18 -2.67
C ASP A 142 -29.49 12.06 -4.20
N VAL A 143 -28.53 12.69 -4.88
CA VAL A 143 -28.38 12.67 -6.32
C VAL A 143 -26.91 12.53 -6.71
N LEU A 144 -26.61 11.56 -7.58
CA LEU A 144 -25.28 11.37 -8.17
C LEU A 144 -25.35 11.65 -9.67
N VAL A 145 -24.64 12.69 -10.10
CA VAL A 145 -24.55 13.09 -11.50
C VAL A 145 -23.28 12.51 -12.11
N VAL A 146 -23.41 11.73 -13.17
CA VAL A 146 -22.27 11.17 -13.92
C VAL A 146 -22.04 11.99 -15.18
N GLY A 147 -20.88 12.65 -15.23
CA GLY A 147 -20.49 13.55 -16.32
C GLY A 147 -20.48 15.03 -15.91
N GLY A 148 -19.31 15.68 -16.12
CA GLY A 148 -19.07 17.10 -15.80
C GLY A 148 -19.37 18.09 -16.94
N GLY A 149 -20.03 17.64 -18.00
CA GLY A 149 -20.41 18.50 -19.12
C GLY A 149 -21.53 19.49 -18.75
N PRO A 150 -21.93 20.42 -19.68
CA PRO A 150 -22.92 21.44 -19.42
C PRO A 150 -24.24 20.93 -18.86
N ALA A 151 -24.72 19.78 -19.33
CA ALA A 151 -25.95 19.14 -18.85
C ALA A 151 -25.81 18.61 -17.43
N GLY A 152 -24.68 17.93 -17.12
CA GLY A 152 -24.42 17.42 -15.78
C GLY A 152 -24.23 18.55 -14.77
N ALA A 153 -23.48 19.58 -15.12
CA ALA A 153 -23.31 20.77 -14.28
C ALA A 153 -24.65 21.48 -13.99
N SER A 154 -25.49 21.66 -14.99
CA SER A 154 -26.82 22.28 -14.85
C SER A 154 -27.72 21.42 -13.91
N SER A 155 -27.71 20.10 -14.09
CA SER A 155 -28.48 19.18 -13.26
C SER A 155 -28.02 19.21 -11.80
N ALA A 156 -26.72 19.21 -11.57
CA ALA A 156 -26.14 19.28 -10.22
C ALA A 156 -26.50 20.60 -9.52
N ILE A 157 -26.39 21.73 -10.20
CA ILE A 157 -26.76 23.04 -9.68
C ILE A 157 -28.24 23.11 -9.34
N TYR A 158 -29.11 22.57 -10.21
CA TYR A 158 -30.56 22.59 -9.97
C TYR A 158 -30.94 21.70 -8.75
N ALA A 159 -30.37 20.51 -8.65
CA ALA A 159 -30.61 19.60 -7.52
C ALA A 159 -30.10 20.21 -6.19
N SER A 160 -28.91 20.81 -6.21
CA SER A 160 -28.33 21.48 -5.04
C SER A 160 -29.17 22.68 -4.57
N ARG A 161 -29.74 23.45 -5.49
CA ARG A 161 -30.68 24.55 -5.16
C ARG A 161 -31.97 24.07 -4.49
N LYS A 162 -32.31 22.79 -4.65
CA LYS A 162 -33.45 22.15 -3.96
C LYS A 162 -33.08 21.64 -2.57
N GLY A 163 -31.86 21.86 -2.13
CA GLY A 163 -31.35 21.41 -0.83
C GLY A 163 -30.95 19.94 -0.78
N LEU A 164 -30.79 19.29 -1.94
CA LEU A 164 -30.32 17.91 -2.04
C LEU A 164 -28.79 17.83 -1.93
N ASN A 165 -28.29 16.76 -1.29
CA ASN A 165 -26.87 16.45 -1.27
C ASN A 165 -26.46 15.83 -2.62
N VAL A 166 -25.69 16.56 -3.42
CA VAL A 166 -25.37 16.20 -4.81
C VAL A 166 -23.90 15.87 -4.96
N GLY A 167 -23.62 14.67 -5.49
CA GLY A 167 -22.29 14.30 -5.96
C GLY A 167 -22.18 14.43 -7.48
N VAL A 168 -21.00 14.80 -7.98
CA VAL A 168 -20.70 14.82 -9.41
C VAL A 168 -19.46 13.98 -9.67
N ILE A 169 -19.58 12.97 -10.53
CA ILE A 169 -18.46 12.17 -11.04
C ILE A 169 -18.11 12.69 -12.43
N THR A 170 -16.87 13.11 -12.61
CA THR A 170 -16.36 13.59 -13.91
C THR A 170 -14.98 13.03 -14.17
N ASP A 171 -14.69 12.70 -15.42
CA ASP A 171 -13.33 12.43 -15.89
C ASP A 171 -12.58 13.76 -16.03
N ARG A 172 -11.29 13.74 -15.75
CA ARG A 172 -10.39 14.89 -15.93
C ARG A 172 -9.68 14.80 -17.25
#